data_342cd758fa44c07d5608972800b9739c
#
_entry.id   342cd758fa44c07d5608972800b9739c
#
_cell.length_a   1.000
_cell.length_b   1.000
_cell.length_c   1.000
_cell.angle_alpha   90.00
_cell.angle_beta   90.00
_cell.angle_gamma   90.00
#
_symmetry.space_group_name_H-M   'P 1'
#
loop_
_entity.id
_entity.type
_entity.pdbx_description
1 polymer ?
#
loop_
_entity_poly.entity_id
_entity_poly.type
_entity_poly.pdbx_seq_one_letter_code
_entity_poly.pdbx_strand_id
1 'polypeptide(L)' 'LGPFEDLIHAVQIATGSVNSSTGGIQAECQIKLRLAGNRLLEVSSRDGMTTRAFEQALQKAREQLEARFTAQLETDSSVS' A
#
# COMPACT_ATOMS: atom_id res chain seq x y z
N LEU A 1 -1.89 -11.20 -1.69
CA LEU A 1 -2.66 -10.42 -0.73
C LEU A 1 -3.95 -11.11 -0.25
N GLY A 2 -4.04 -12.41 -0.41
CA GLY A 2 -5.07 -13.23 0.20
C GLY A 2 -6.50 -12.72 -0.01
N PRO A 3 -7.20 -12.31 1.07
CA PRO A 3 -8.61 -11.99 0.98
C PRO A 3 -8.95 -10.76 0.14
N PHE A 4 -7.95 -9.98 -0.26
CA PHE A 4 -8.17 -8.76 -1.04
C PHE A 4 -7.94 -8.95 -2.54
N GLU A 5 -7.63 -10.16 -2.99
CA GLU A 5 -7.32 -10.40 -4.39
C GLU A 5 -8.47 -10.00 -5.32
N ASP A 6 -9.70 -10.27 -4.93
CA ASP A 6 -10.86 -9.94 -5.74
C ASP A 6 -11.08 -8.42 -5.86
N LEU A 7 -10.53 -7.65 -4.93
CA LEU A 7 -10.66 -6.20 -4.92
C LEU A 7 -9.53 -5.51 -5.69
N ILE A 8 -8.43 -6.21 -5.96
CA ILE A 8 -7.25 -5.65 -6.59
C ILE A 8 -7.24 -6.02 -8.06
N HIS A 9 -7.36 -5.02 -8.94
CA HIS A 9 -7.35 -5.22 -10.38
C HIS A 9 -5.95 -5.13 -10.96
N ALA A 10 -5.08 -4.34 -10.36
CA ALA A 10 -3.71 -4.19 -10.84
C ALA A 10 -2.81 -3.75 -9.69
N VAL A 11 -1.57 -4.19 -9.73
CA VAL A 11 -0.54 -3.81 -8.77
C VAL A 11 0.65 -3.30 -9.55
N GLN A 12 1.14 -2.13 -9.18
CA GLN A 12 2.34 -1.55 -9.76
C GLN A 12 3.32 -1.26 -8.63
N ILE A 13 4.52 -1.80 -8.73
CA ILE A 13 5.56 -1.62 -7.72
C ILE A 13 6.74 -0.94 -8.38
N ALA A 14 7.17 0.16 -7.80
CA ALA A 14 8.35 0.90 -8.26
C ALA A 14 9.33 1.01 -7.09
N THR A 15 10.60 0.78 -7.38
CA THR A 15 11.67 0.94 -6.41
C THR A 15 12.69 1.92 -6.94
N GLY A 16 13.33 2.63 -6.03
CA GLY A 16 14.34 3.61 -6.40
C GLY A 16 15.22 3.95 -5.22
N SER A 17 16.05 4.95 -5.40
CA SER A 17 16.93 5.45 -4.35
C SER A 17 16.67 6.94 -4.16
N VAL A 18 16.67 7.36 -2.90
CA VAL A 18 16.49 8.77 -2.55
C VAL A 18 17.56 9.19 -1.56
N ASN A 19 17.90 10.46 -1.58
CA ASN A 19 18.84 11.01 -0.62
C ASN A 19 18.15 11.24 0.70
N SER A 20 18.77 10.73 1.76
CA SER A 20 18.30 11.00 3.12
C SER A 20 18.66 12.40 3.55
N SER A 21 17.83 13.00 4.40
CA SER A 21 18.13 14.32 4.98
C SER A 21 19.37 14.31 5.87
N THR A 22 19.79 13.13 6.33
CA THR A 22 20.97 12.96 7.15
C THR A 22 22.23 12.65 6.35
N GLY A 23 22.14 12.65 5.01
CA GLY A 23 23.30 12.52 4.13
C GLY A 23 23.60 11.13 3.60
N GLY A 24 22.72 10.18 3.75
CA GLY A 24 22.87 8.85 3.17
C GLY A 24 21.92 8.63 2.00
N ILE A 25 22.00 7.44 1.40
CA ILE A 25 21.08 7.02 0.35
C ILE A 25 20.14 5.98 0.95
N GLN A 26 18.85 6.15 0.74
CA GLN A 26 17.84 5.21 1.20
C GLN A 26 17.12 4.61 0.00
N ALA A 27 16.72 3.36 0.15
CA ALA A 27 15.83 2.71 -0.81
C ALA A 27 14.40 3.20 -0.59
N GLU A 28 13.71 3.46 -1.67
CA GLU A 28 12.29 3.83 -1.65
C GLU A 28 11.50 2.78 -2.41
N CYS A 29 10.36 2.40 -1.86
CA CYS A 29 9.42 1.52 -2.54
C CYS A 29 8.06 2.19 -2.59
N GLN A 30 7.47 2.23 -3.78
CA GLN A 30 6.11 2.73 -3.99
C GLN A 30 5.25 1.59 -4.50
N ILE A 31 4.06 1.45 -3.93
CA ILE A 31 3.09 0.46 -4.38
C ILE A 31 1.82 1.21 -4.77
N LYS A 32 1.37 1.00 -5.99
CA LYS A 32 0.11 1.54 -6.50
C LYS A 32 -0.82 0.39 -6.77
N LEU A 33 -2.01 0.45 -6.19
CA LEU A 33 -3.03 -0.56 -6.36
C LEU A 33 -4.22 0.06 -7.07
N ARG A 34 -4.67 -0.59 -8.14
CA ARG A 34 -5.96 -0.26 -8.75
C ARG A 34 -7.00 -1.19 -8.18
N LEU A 35 -8.00 -0.63 -7.53
CA LEU A 35 -9.04 -1.38 -6.86
C LEU A 35 -10.32 -1.36 -7.68
N ALA A 36 -11.24 -2.25 -7.33
CA ALA A 36 -12.57 -2.26 -7.92
C ALA A 36 -13.25 -0.90 -7.76
N GLY A 37 -14.02 -0.46 -8.77
CA GLY A 37 -14.69 0.82 -8.74
C GLY A 37 -13.80 2.00 -9.11
N ASN A 38 -12.72 1.77 -9.85
CA ASN A 38 -11.77 2.79 -10.29
C ASN A 38 -11.10 3.55 -9.14
N ARG A 39 -10.93 2.89 -8.01
CA ARG A 39 -10.22 3.47 -6.87
C ARG A 39 -8.74 3.17 -6.98
N LEU A 40 -7.92 4.13 -6.57
CA LEU A 40 -6.47 3.97 -6.52
C LEU A 40 -6.02 4.08 -5.08
N LEU A 41 -5.11 3.20 -4.71
CA LEU A 41 -4.41 3.26 -3.44
C LEU A 41 -2.92 3.35 -3.72
N GLU A 42 -2.26 4.31 -3.08
CA GLU A 42 -0.85 4.51 -3.27
C GLU A 42 -0.18 4.62 -1.91
N VAL A 43 0.87 3.83 -1.71
CA VAL A 43 1.66 3.87 -0.49
C VAL A 43 3.14 3.91 -0.87
N SER A 44 3.95 4.47 0.02
CA SER A 44 5.39 4.49 -0.16
C SER A 44 6.08 4.30 1.16
N SER A 45 7.31 3.81 1.11
CA SER A 45 8.13 3.65 2.28
C SER A 45 9.60 3.79 1.90
N ARG A 46 10.41 4.16 2.87
CA ARG A 46 11.85 4.34 2.72
C ARG A 46 12.57 3.62 3.84
N ASP A 47 13.70 3.01 3.51
CA ASP A 47 14.54 2.33 4.48
C ASP A 47 15.95 2.23 3.89
N GLY A 48 16.95 1.99 4.74
CA GLY A 48 18.31 1.75 4.27
C GLY A 48 18.45 0.48 3.44
N MET A 49 17.51 -0.45 3.57
CA MET A 49 17.48 -1.71 2.82
C MET A 49 16.23 -1.78 1.97
N THR A 50 16.42 -2.16 0.70
CA THR A 50 15.32 -2.28 -0.25
C THR A 50 14.25 -3.26 0.23
N THR A 51 14.67 -4.40 0.79
CA THR A 51 13.74 -5.42 1.28
C THR A 51 12.85 -4.86 2.38
N ARG A 52 13.42 -4.09 3.31
CA ARG A 52 12.64 -3.49 4.39
C ARG A 52 11.70 -2.43 3.88
N ALA A 53 12.15 -1.60 2.94
CA ALA A 53 11.28 -0.59 2.33
C ALA A 53 10.08 -1.25 1.67
N PHE A 54 10.29 -2.35 0.96
CA PHE A 54 9.22 -3.10 0.34
C PHE A 54 8.26 -3.69 1.38
N GLU A 55 8.78 -4.32 2.42
CA GLU A 55 7.94 -4.91 3.46
C GLU A 55 7.10 -3.86 4.17
N GLN A 56 7.68 -2.70 4.48
CA GLN A 56 6.96 -1.61 5.10
C GLN A 56 5.86 -1.06 4.20
N ALA A 57 6.16 -0.89 2.92
CA ALA A 57 5.17 -0.43 1.95
C ALA A 57 4.04 -1.44 1.81
N LEU A 58 4.37 -2.72 1.77
CA LEU A 58 3.37 -3.78 1.68
C LEU A 58 2.45 -3.79 2.89
N GLN A 59 3.03 -3.64 4.09
CA GLN A 59 2.24 -3.58 5.30
C GLN A 59 1.32 -2.36 5.33
N LYS A 60 1.81 -1.20 4.90
CA LYS A 60 0.99 0.00 4.79
C LYS A 60 -0.18 -0.22 3.83
N ALA A 61 0.07 -0.86 2.70
CA ALA A 61 -0.98 -1.15 1.74
C ALA A 61 -2.04 -2.06 2.35
N ARG A 62 -1.63 -3.09 3.07
CA ARG A 62 -2.56 -4.01 3.73
C ARG A 62 -3.40 -3.29 4.78
N GLU A 63 -2.77 -2.47 5.61
CA GLU A 63 -3.49 -1.71 6.63
C GLU A 63 -4.53 -0.79 6.02
N GLN A 64 -4.18 -0.13 4.93
CA GLN A 64 -5.11 0.74 4.22
C GLN A 64 -6.28 -0.02 3.62
N LEU A 65 -6.02 -1.18 3.03
CA LEU A 65 -7.07 -2.04 2.48
C LEU A 65 -8.00 -2.53 3.58
N GLU A 66 -7.44 -2.97 4.70
CA GLU A 66 -8.24 -3.44 5.83
C GLU A 66 -9.12 -2.32 6.38
N ALA A 67 -8.58 -1.12 6.52
CA ALA A 67 -9.34 0.03 7.01
C ALA A 67 -10.52 0.35 6.09
N ARG A 68 -10.29 0.35 4.78
CA ARG A 68 -11.35 0.61 3.81
C ARG A 68 -12.40 -0.50 3.80
N PHE A 69 -11.96 -1.73 3.90
CA PHE A 69 -12.85 -2.88 3.92
C PHE A 69 -13.73 -2.87 5.17
N THR A 70 -13.14 -2.57 6.33
CA THR A 70 -13.88 -2.48 7.58
C THR A 70 -14.90 -1.34 7.55
N ALA A 71 -14.51 -0.18 7.02
CA ALA A 71 -15.42 0.95 6.89
C ALA A 71 -16.61 0.61 6.01
N GLN A 72 -16.38 -0.10 4.91
CA GLN A 72 -17.44 -0.52 4.01
C GLN A 72 -18.40 -1.49 4.68
N LEU A 73 -17.88 -2.43 5.46
CA LEU A 73 -18.71 -3.39 6.20
C LEU A 73 -19.55 -2.67 7.25
N GLU A 74 -18.99 -1.72 7.97
CA GLU A 74 -19.73 -0.93 8.94
C GLU A 74 -20.86 -0.15 8.30
N THR A 75 -20.61 0.42 7.12
CA THR A 75 -21.62 1.13 6.38
C THR A 75 -22.76 0.20 5.98
N ASP A 76 -22.44 -0.97 5.48
CA ASP A 76 -23.44 -1.97 5.11
C ASP A 76 -24.26 -2.40 6.32
N SER A 77 -23.60 -2.60 7.46
CA SER A 77 -24.29 -2.98 8.68
C SER A 77 -25.24 -1.90 9.18
N SER A 78 -24.87 -0.65 9.03
CA SER A 78 -25.71 0.46 9.49
C SER A 78 -26.95 0.66 8.63
N VAL A 79 -26.94 0.19 7.40
CA VAL A 79 -28.08 0.30 6.49
C VAL A 79 -29.12 -0.78 6.80
N SER A 80 -28.69 -1.89 7.28
CA SER A 80 -29.60 -2.98 7.62
C SER A 80 -30.21 -2.76 9.00
#